data_b9e097e12908885375a2c4d265f49f80
#
_entry.id   b9e097e12908885375a2c4d265f49f80
#
_cell.length_a   1.000
_cell.length_b   1.000
_cell.length_c   1.000
_cell.angle_alpha   90.00
_cell.angle_beta   90.00
_cell.angle_gamma   90.00
#
_symmetry.space_group_name_H-M   'P 1'
#
loop_
_entity.id
_entity.type
_entity.pdbx_description
1 polymer ?
#
loop_
_entity_poly.entity_id
_entity_poly.type
_entity_poly.pdbx_seq_one_letter_code
_entity_poly.pdbx_strand_id
1 'polypeptide(L)'
;MLVAVVCLVWDKHKGRPLVLKGCALFCSAVIALVLLFMYNIDPRHMMLLAILLLGAVVVEDAAPAAVWLPVLVVLLLPMNFQRGSLPEKNAEMAAQMQTVEAALTASVQDAGADPWDHTLAYAYDDGVFHGYLYAVPDGMGIEFDKNSYLWDAENPIYSRYVMCGHDTRVAARLLAENWQQVVSTEDLVIYKRP
;
A
#
# COMPACT_ATOMS: atom_id res chain seq x y z
N MET A 1 -22.94 -0.90 -4.49
CA MET A 1 -24.02 0.09 -4.21
C MET A 1 -25.33 -0.26 -4.91
N LEU A 2 -25.38 -0.43 -6.21
CA LEU A 2 -26.64 -0.69 -6.96
C LEU A 2 -27.42 -1.90 -6.41
N VAL A 3 -26.74 -3.01 -6.14
CA VAL A 3 -27.33 -4.23 -5.55
C VAL A 3 -27.95 -3.95 -4.18
N ALA A 4 -27.27 -3.19 -3.33
CA ALA A 4 -27.78 -2.85 -1.99
C ALA A 4 -29.02 -1.96 -2.05
N VAL A 5 -29.06 -1.03 -3.01
CA VAL A 5 -30.26 -0.20 -3.28
C VAL A 5 -31.43 -1.07 -3.76
N VAL A 6 -31.19 -2.01 -4.68
CA VAL A 6 -32.22 -2.95 -5.17
C VAL A 6 -32.75 -3.80 -4.03
N CYS A 7 -31.88 -4.34 -3.15
CA CYS A 7 -32.29 -5.11 -1.98
C CYS A 7 -33.14 -4.28 -1.01
N LEU A 8 -32.75 -3.02 -0.80
CA LEU A 8 -33.50 -2.11 0.09
C LEU A 8 -34.89 -1.79 -0.44
N VAL A 9 -35.03 -1.55 -1.75
CA VAL A 9 -36.33 -1.32 -2.41
C VAL A 9 -37.19 -2.56 -2.34
N TRP A 10 -36.61 -3.75 -2.54
CA TRP A 10 -37.29 -5.03 -2.43
C TRP A 10 -37.84 -5.31 -1.04
N ASP A 11 -37.02 -5.05 0.00
CA ASP A 11 -37.41 -5.24 1.39
C ASP A 11 -38.48 -4.24 1.83
N LYS A 12 -38.38 -2.98 1.37
CA LYS A 12 -39.46 -1.99 1.56
C LYS A 12 -40.78 -2.48 0.98
N HIS A 13 -40.76 -3.09 -0.20
CA HIS A 13 -41.95 -3.62 -0.84
C HIS A 13 -42.54 -4.81 -0.07
N LYS A 14 -41.71 -5.57 0.64
CA LYS A 14 -42.14 -6.71 1.49
C LYS A 14 -42.44 -6.35 2.95
N GLY A 15 -42.40 -5.06 3.32
CA GLY A 15 -42.69 -4.59 4.68
C GLY A 15 -41.68 -5.02 5.75
N ARG A 16 -40.42 -5.30 5.36
CA ARG A 16 -39.37 -5.72 6.28
C ARG A 16 -38.68 -4.54 6.96
N PRO A 17 -38.04 -4.74 8.14
CA PRO A 17 -37.31 -3.65 8.83
C PRO A 17 -36.10 -3.21 8.00
N LEU A 18 -36.03 -1.90 7.74
CA LEU A 18 -35.03 -1.30 6.84
C LEU A 18 -33.85 -0.64 7.57
N VAL A 19 -33.89 -0.60 8.91
CA VAL A 19 -32.97 0.24 9.70
C VAL A 19 -31.52 -0.18 9.49
N LEU A 20 -31.21 -1.47 9.61
CA LEU A 20 -29.84 -1.97 9.50
C LEU A 20 -29.29 -1.81 8.07
N LYS A 21 -30.12 -2.14 7.07
CA LYS A 21 -29.75 -1.99 5.65
C LYS A 21 -29.59 -0.52 5.26
N GLY A 22 -30.48 0.35 5.78
CA GLY A 22 -30.36 1.79 5.60
C GLY A 22 -29.09 2.37 6.20
N CYS A 23 -28.73 1.96 7.42
CA CYS A 23 -27.48 2.37 8.07
C CYS A 23 -26.26 1.88 7.29
N ALA A 24 -26.23 0.62 6.87
CA ALA A 24 -25.12 0.07 6.10
C ALA A 24 -24.95 0.78 4.75
N LEU A 25 -26.06 1.10 4.08
CA LEU A 25 -26.03 1.82 2.80
C LEU A 25 -25.57 3.26 2.98
N PHE A 26 -26.00 3.93 4.07
CA PHE A 26 -25.56 5.27 4.43
C PHE A 26 -24.05 5.29 4.74
N CYS A 27 -23.58 4.39 5.59
CA CYS A 27 -22.15 4.27 5.89
C CYS A 27 -21.31 4.00 4.63
N SER A 28 -21.80 3.11 3.76
CA SER A 28 -21.15 2.82 2.49
C SER A 28 -21.10 4.02 1.55
N ALA A 29 -22.16 4.82 1.51
CA ALA A 29 -22.21 6.04 0.72
C ALA A 29 -21.23 7.10 1.24
N VAL A 30 -21.15 7.27 2.57
CA VAL A 30 -20.19 8.18 3.21
C VAL A 30 -18.76 7.75 2.91
N ILE A 31 -18.44 6.44 3.07
CA ILE A 31 -17.10 5.92 2.76
C ILE A 31 -16.78 6.12 1.27
N ALA A 32 -17.71 5.82 0.36
CA ALA A 32 -17.50 6.02 -1.07
C ALA A 32 -17.27 7.50 -1.40
N LEU A 33 -17.99 8.42 -0.74
CA LEU A 33 -17.83 9.86 -0.92
C LEU A 33 -16.43 10.31 -0.44
N VAL A 34 -16.00 9.86 0.75
CA VAL A 34 -14.68 10.16 1.29
C VAL A 34 -13.58 9.64 0.34
N LEU A 35 -13.71 8.42 -0.17
CA LEU A 35 -12.75 7.83 -1.10
C LEU A 35 -12.69 8.58 -2.45
N LEU A 36 -13.79 9.19 -2.90
CA LEU A 36 -13.81 10.02 -4.11
C LEU A 36 -13.01 11.32 -3.93
N PHE A 37 -12.95 11.85 -2.71
CA PHE A 37 -12.17 13.05 -2.40
C PHE A 37 -10.71 12.75 -2.02
N MET A 38 -10.41 11.51 -1.64
CA MET A 38 -9.04 11.08 -1.41
C MET A 38 -8.45 10.59 -2.73
N TYR A 39 -7.50 11.31 -3.30
CA TYR A 39 -6.84 11.03 -4.58
C TYR A 39 -6.17 9.64 -4.67
N ASN A 40 -6.18 8.86 -3.60
CA ASN A 40 -5.52 7.57 -3.52
C ASN A 40 -6.52 6.48 -3.11
N ILE A 41 -7.16 5.86 -4.10
CA ILE A 41 -8.08 4.73 -3.87
C ILE A 41 -7.24 3.46 -3.70
N ASP A 42 -6.80 3.20 -2.48
CA ASP A 42 -6.17 1.92 -2.15
C ASP A 42 -7.23 0.80 -2.18
N PRO A 43 -6.94 -0.35 -2.84
CA PRO A 43 -7.81 -1.53 -2.86
C PRO A 43 -8.27 -1.99 -1.47
N ARG A 44 -7.49 -1.75 -0.41
CA ARG A 44 -7.85 -2.04 0.98
C ARG A 44 -9.10 -1.31 1.45
N HIS A 45 -9.28 -0.06 1.03
CA HIS A 45 -10.48 0.73 1.36
C HIS A 45 -11.73 0.21 0.64
N MET A 46 -11.57 -0.27 -0.59
CA MET A 46 -12.66 -0.89 -1.36
C MET A 46 -13.09 -2.23 -0.76
N MET A 47 -12.17 -2.97 -0.13
CA MET A 47 -12.47 -4.22 0.57
C MET A 47 -13.36 -3.99 1.78
N LEU A 48 -13.10 -2.95 2.57
CA LEU A 48 -13.95 -2.57 3.70
C LEU A 48 -15.38 -2.22 3.23
N LEU A 49 -15.50 -1.45 2.16
CA LEU A 49 -16.78 -1.12 1.54
C LEU A 49 -17.53 -2.37 1.08
N ALA A 50 -16.84 -3.31 0.45
CA ALA A 50 -17.42 -4.57 -0.02
C ALA A 50 -17.90 -5.44 1.15
N ILE A 51 -17.13 -5.53 2.25
CA ILE A 51 -17.51 -6.28 3.46
C ILE A 51 -18.75 -5.68 4.11
N LEU A 52 -18.84 -4.35 4.24
CA LEU A 52 -20.00 -3.67 4.81
C LEU A 52 -21.27 -3.89 3.96
N LEU A 53 -21.15 -3.81 2.63
CA LEU A 53 -22.25 -4.05 1.71
C LEU A 53 -22.70 -5.52 1.73
N LEU A 54 -21.76 -6.46 1.79
CA LEU A 54 -22.06 -7.89 1.94
C LEU A 54 -22.72 -8.18 3.28
N GLY A 55 -22.21 -7.62 4.39
CA GLY A 55 -22.80 -7.76 5.72
C GLY A 55 -24.25 -7.29 5.74
N ALA A 56 -24.55 -6.16 5.12
CA ALA A 56 -25.91 -5.63 5.02
C ALA A 56 -26.87 -6.54 4.24
N VAL A 57 -26.36 -7.26 3.24
CA VAL A 57 -27.18 -8.18 2.42
C VAL A 57 -27.37 -9.53 3.13
N VAL A 58 -26.36 -10.02 3.86
CA VAL A 58 -26.35 -11.37 4.44
C VAL A 58 -27.11 -11.45 5.77
N VAL A 59 -27.07 -10.40 6.58
CA VAL A 59 -27.54 -10.45 7.99
C VAL A 59 -29.06 -10.61 8.13
N GLU A 60 -29.84 -10.16 7.15
CA GLU A 60 -31.31 -10.15 7.31
C GLU A 60 -32.08 -11.17 6.45
N ASP A 61 -31.44 -11.77 5.43
CA ASP A 61 -32.16 -12.73 4.55
C ASP A 61 -31.19 -13.64 3.79
N ALA A 62 -31.17 -14.92 4.12
CA ALA A 62 -30.30 -15.89 3.45
C ALA A 62 -30.63 -16.14 1.95
N ALA A 63 -31.88 -15.92 1.55
CA ALA A 63 -32.32 -16.20 0.17
C ALA A 63 -31.76 -15.20 -0.86
N PRO A 64 -31.86 -13.87 -0.65
CA PRO A 64 -31.20 -12.91 -1.54
C PRO A 64 -29.67 -13.03 -1.53
N ALA A 65 -29.07 -13.38 -0.37
CA ALA A 65 -27.63 -13.58 -0.25
C ALA A 65 -27.15 -14.76 -1.11
N ALA A 66 -27.89 -15.86 -1.16
CA ALA A 66 -27.56 -17.01 -1.97
C ALA A 66 -27.52 -16.70 -3.49
N VAL A 67 -28.31 -15.71 -3.94
CA VAL A 67 -28.33 -15.29 -5.33
C VAL A 67 -27.26 -14.23 -5.63
N TRP A 68 -27.11 -13.24 -4.77
CA TRP A 68 -26.25 -12.09 -5.04
C TRP A 68 -24.79 -12.31 -4.67
N LEU A 69 -24.48 -13.20 -3.73
CA LEU A 69 -23.12 -13.54 -3.36
C LEU A 69 -22.33 -14.13 -4.54
N PRO A 70 -22.84 -15.14 -5.27
CA PRO A 70 -22.19 -15.64 -6.48
C PRO A 70 -22.03 -14.56 -7.56
N VAL A 71 -23.04 -13.72 -7.78
CA VAL A 71 -22.95 -12.62 -8.77
C VAL A 71 -21.87 -11.63 -8.38
N LEU A 72 -21.76 -11.27 -7.11
CA LEU A 72 -20.74 -10.35 -6.62
C LEU A 72 -19.33 -10.96 -6.70
N VAL A 73 -19.20 -12.25 -6.38
CA VAL A 73 -17.96 -13.00 -6.55
C VAL A 73 -17.57 -13.05 -8.01
N VAL A 74 -18.48 -13.37 -8.92
CA VAL A 74 -18.22 -13.39 -10.37
C VAL A 74 -17.85 -12.01 -10.91
N LEU A 75 -18.41 -10.93 -10.39
CA LEU A 75 -18.07 -9.56 -10.79
C LEU A 75 -16.72 -9.09 -10.22
N LEU A 76 -16.35 -9.57 -9.03
CA LEU A 76 -15.09 -9.22 -8.39
C LEU A 76 -13.91 -10.07 -8.89
N LEU A 77 -14.18 -11.32 -9.32
CA LEU A 77 -13.15 -12.21 -9.88
C LEU A 77 -12.38 -11.58 -11.05
N PRO A 78 -13.01 -10.99 -12.09
CA PRO A 78 -12.25 -10.39 -13.20
C PRO A 78 -11.39 -9.21 -12.76
N MET A 79 -11.84 -8.41 -11.78
CA MET A 79 -11.05 -7.29 -11.27
C MET A 79 -9.76 -7.76 -10.57
N ASN A 80 -9.78 -8.97 -9.99
CA ASN A 80 -8.60 -9.58 -9.40
C ASN A 80 -7.76 -10.35 -10.43
N PHE A 81 -8.40 -10.94 -11.45
CA PHE A 81 -7.71 -11.67 -12.52
C PHE A 81 -7.07 -10.77 -13.58
N GLN A 82 -7.57 -9.56 -13.79
CA GLN A 82 -6.92 -8.57 -14.68
C GLN A 82 -5.54 -8.11 -14.20
N ARG A 83 -5.22 -8.36 -12.93
CA ARG A 83 -3.86 -8.20 -12.40
C ARG A 83 -3.00 -9.47 -12.57
N GLY A 84 -3.34 -10.28 -13.49
CA GLY A 84 -2.90 -11.56 -14.10
C GLY A 84 -1.55 -12.17 -13.78
N SER A 85 -0.73 -11.67 -12.90
CA SER A 85 0.52 -12.28 -12.47
C SER A 85 0.78 -12.02 -10.98
N LEU A 86 -0.29 -11.82 -10.18
CA LEU A 86 -0.14 -11.55 -8.75
C LEU A 86 0.72 -12.57 -8.01
N PRO A 87 0.59 -13.91 -8.22
CA PRO A 87 1.46 -14.87 -7.55
C PRO A 87 2.93 -14.76 -7.97
N GLU A 88 3.20 -14.55 -9.25
CA GLU A 88 4.57 -14.40 -9.78
C GLU A 88 5.18 -13.07 -9.31
N LYS A 89 4.46 -11.97 -9.45
CA LYS A 89 4.88 -10.66 -8.95
C LYS A 89 5.07 -10.64 -7.43
N ASN A 90 4.22 -11.33 -6.67
CA ASN A 90 4.38 -11.43 -5.22
C ASN A 90 5.60 -12.27 -4.84
N ALA A 91 5.91 -13.34 -5.59
CA ALA A 91 7.11 -14.14 -5.35
C ALA A 91 8.38 -13.36 -5.70
N GLU A 92 8.38 -12.62 -6.80
CA GLU A 92 9.46 -11.74 -7.23
C GLU A 92 9.69 -10.61 -6.23
N MET A 93 8.64 -9.92 -5.81
CA MET A 93 8.70 -8.90 -4.78
C MET A 93 9.21 -9.45 -3.44
N ALA A 94 8.78 -10.65 -3.03
CA ALA A 94 9.26 -11.29 -1.82
C ALA A 94 10.76 -11.61 -1.90
N ALA A 95 11.25 -12.05 -3.06
CA ALA A 95 12.69 -12.28 -3.28
C ALA A 95 13.49 -10.97 -3.23
N GLN A 96 12.97 -9.90 -3.81
CA GLN A 96 13.58 -8.57 -3.74
C GLN A 96 13.61 -8.06 -2.29
N MET A 97 12.51 -8.21 -1.54
CA MET A 97 12.45 -7.84 -0.11
C MET A 97 13.48 -8.61 0.72
N GLN A 98 13.66 -9.92 0.50
CA GLN A 98 14.69 -10.70 1.17
C GLN A 98 16.11 -10.20 0.84
N THR A 99 16.34 -9.78 -0.41
CA THR A 99 17.61 -9.19 -0.83
C THR A 99 17.88 -7.88 -0.10
N VAL A 100 16.87 -7.02 0.01
CA VAL A 100 16.94 -5.75 0.75
C VAL A 100 17.22 -5.99 2.24
N GLU A 101 16.47 -6.89 2.87
CA GLU A 101 16.60 -7.24 4.28
C GLU A 101 18.02 -7.78 4.60
N ALA A 102 18.49 -8.74 3.80
CA ALA A 102 19.80 -9.35 3.99
C ALA A 102 20.94 -8.31 3.89
N ALA A 103 20.88 -7.44 2.87
CA ALA A 103 21.92 -6.44 2.66
C ALA A 103 21.90 -5.35 3.73
N LEU A 104 20.71 -4.86 4.14
CA LEU A 104 20.59 -3.91 5.23
C LEU A 104 21.03 -4.50 6.57
N THR A 105 20.62 -5.74 6.87
CA THR A 105 21.03 -6.44 8.10
C THR A 105 22.57 -6.58 8.18
N ALA A 106 23.20 -7.00 7.08
CA ALA A 106 24.65 -7.09 7.03
C ALA A 106 25.33 -5.73 7.23
N SER A 107 24.75 -4.68 6.65
CA SER A 107 25.31 -3.32 6.73
C SER A 107 25.14 -2.67 8.10
N VAL A 108 24.06 -3.00 8.83
CA VAL A 108 23.78 -2.48 10.19
C VAL A 108 24.73 -3.07 11.22
N GLN A 109 25.22 -4.29 11.02
CA GLN A 109 26.22 -4.90 11.93
C GLN A 109 27.51 -4.07 12.06
N ASP A 110 27.85 -3.28 11.03
CA ASP A 110 29.01 -2.39 11.02
C ASP A 110 28.67 -0.95 11.42
N ALA A 111 27.43 -0.70 11.89
CA ALA A 111 27.00 0.65 12.22
C ALA A 111 27.66 1.14 13.52
N GLY A 112 28.01 2.43 13.54
CA GLY A 112 28.57 3.09 14.70
C GLY A 112 27.57 3.35 15.82
N ALA A 113 27.97 4.15 16.81
CA ALA A 113 27.12 4.53 17.93
C ALA A 113 26.22 5.76 17.63
N ASP A 114 26.37 6.38 16.48
CA ASP A 114 25.53 7.53 16.08
C ASP A 114 24.11 7.02 15.74
N PRO A 115 23.05 7.60 16.31
CA PRO A 115 21.66 7.25 15.95
C PRO A 115 21.40 7.30 14.44
N TRP A 116 22.01 8.22 13.71
CA TRP A 116 21.87 8.36 12.26
C TRP A 116 22.52 7.20 11.48
N ASP A 117 23.45 6.48 12.07
CA ASP A 117 24.04 5.27 11.49
C ASP A 117 23.03 4.12 11.38
N HIS A 118 21.92 4.19 12.12
CA HIS A 118 20.82 3.24 12.11
C HIS A 118 19.55 3.83 11.46
N THR A 119 19.68 4.81 10.57
CA THR A 119 18.54 5.47 9.94
C THR A 119 18.59 5.36 8.42
N LEU A 120 17.46 5.04 7.84
CA LEU A 120 17.19 4.97 6.41
C LEU A 120 16.25 6.12 6.01
N ALA A 121 16.70 7.03 5.16
CA ALA A 121 15.83 7.99 4.49
C ALA A 121 15.12 7.31 3.30
N TYR A 122 13.81 7.40 3.27
CA TYR A 122 12.98 6.85 2.21
C TYR A 122 12.43 7.97 1.33
N ALA A 123 12.84 7.99 0.07
CA ALA A 123 12.37 8.93 -0.95
C ALA A 123 10.99 8.52 -1.45
N TYR A 124 9.92 8.89 -0.74
CA TYR A 124 8.58 8.35 -0.95
C TYR A 124 7.89 8.83 -2.24
N ASP A 125 8.35 9.92 -2.85
CA ASP A 125 7.80 10.46 -4.11
C ASP A 125 8.40 9.79 -5.36
N ASP A 126 9.44 8.95 -5.22
CA ASP A 126 10.15 8.32 -6.36
C ASP A 126 9.41 7.11 -6.96
N GLY A 127 8.20 6.82 -6.50
CA GLY A 127 7.41 5.70 -7.00
C GLY A 127 7.85 4.33 -6.46
N VAL A 128 8.84 4.29 -5.57
CA VAL A 128 9.24 3.06 -4.88
C VAL A 128 8.07 2.54 -4.04
N PHE A 129 7.76 1.26 -4.18
CA PHE A 129 6.66 0.66 -3.47
C PHE A 129 6.91 0.62 -1.95
N HIS A 130 6.00 1.20 -1.16
CA HIS A 130 6.11 1.28 0.30
C HIS A 130 6.28 -0.08 0.99
N GLY A 131 5.88 -1.16 0.33
CA GLY A 131 6.05 -2.52 0.86
C GLY A 131 7.50 -2.89 1.16
N TYR A 132 8.47 -2.30 0.49
CA TYR A 132 9.89 -2.54 0.79
C TYR A 132 10.32 -2.06 2.16
N LEU A 133 9.57 -1.16 2.81
CA LEU A 133 9.83 -0.74 4.18
C LEU A 133 9.63 -1.87 5.20
N TYR A 134 8.85 -2.91 4.86
CA TYR A 134 8.74 -4.12 5.69
C TYR A 134 10.00 -5.01 5.65
N ALA A 135 10.91 -4.74 4.72
CA ALA A 135 12.20 -5.41 4.64
C ALA A 135 13.32 -4.67 5.41
N VAL A 136 12.99 -3.53 6.01
CA VAL A 136 13.94 -2.79 6.86
C VAL A 136 14.08 -3.54 8.19
N PRO A 137 15.31 -3.85 8.64
CA PRO A 137 15.56 -4.62 9.85
C PRO A 137 15.02 -3.92 11.10
N ASP A 138 14.64 -4.71 12.09
CA ASP A 138 14.30 -4.21 13.43
C ASP A 138 15.46 -3.39 14.02
N GLY A 139 15.13 -2.24 14.60
CA GLY A 139 16.10 -1.31 15.18
C GLY A 139 16.65 -0.27 14.21
N MET A 140 16.32 -0.34 12.92
CA MET A 140 16.61 0.74 11.97
C MET A 140 15.45 1.74 11.93
N GLY A 141 15.74 3.03 12.15
CA GLY A 141 14.76 4.12 11.99
C GLY A 141 14.49 4.39 10.51
N ILE A 142 13.24 4.76 10.19
CA ILE A 142 12.86 5.18 8.84
C ILE A 142 12.46 6.64 8.87
N GLU A 143 13.12 7.45 8.06
CA GLU A 143 12.79 8.84 7.82
C GLU A 143 12.10 8.98 6.46
N PHE A 144 10.93 9.61 6.45
CA PHE A 144 10.16 9.82 5.22
C PHE A 144 10.45 11.20 4.67
N ASP A 145 11.29 11.27 3.65
CA ASP A 145 11.70 12.52 3.04
C ASP A 145 11.09 12.73 1.66
N LYS A 146 10.71 13.98 1.41
CA LYS A 146 10.35 14.38 0.06
C LYS A 146 11.57 14.34 -0.83
N ASN A 147 11.39 13.88 -2.06
CA ASN A 147 12.45 13.89 -3.06
C ASN A 147 13.04 15.28 -3.26
N SER A 148 12.19 16.34 -3.21
CA SER A 148 12.65 17.72 -3.30
C SER A 148 13.65 18.10 -2.23
N TYR A 149 13.57 17.52 -1.04
CA TYR A 149 14.55 17.69 0.03
C TYR A 149 15.82 16.89 -0.27
N LEU A 150 15.67 15.62 -0.66
CA LEU A 150 16.80 14.71 -0.86
C LEU A 150 17.66 15.02 -2.10
N TRP A 151 17.08 15.56 -3.17
CA TRP A 151 17.90 15.92 -4.36
C TRP A 151 18.58 17.28 -4.27
N ASP A 152 18.16 18.16 -3.35
CA ASP A 152 18.72 19.49 -3.19
C ASP A 152 20.05 19.38 -2.42
N ALA A 153 21.14 19.75 -3.09
CA ALA A 153 22.47 19.64 -2.52
C ALA A 153 22.72 20.58 -1.29
N GLU A 154 21.88 21.60 -1.11
CA GLU A 154 21.96 22.48 0.04
C GLU A 154 21.38 21.83 1.31
N ASN A 155 20.52 20.83 1.16
CA ASN A 155 19.91 20.13 2.28
C ASN A 155 20.83 18.99 2.78
N PRO A 156 21.17 18.94 4.07
CA PRO A 156 21.97 17.84 4.61
C PRO A 156 21.13 16.57 4.71
N ILE A 157 21.70 15.43 4.29
CA ILE A 157 21.14 14.11 4.52
C ILE A 157 21.79 13.55 5.77
N TYR A 158 21.05 13.37 6.86
CA TYR A 158 21.58 12.86 8.12
C TYR A 158 21.60 11.33 8.15
N SER A 159 20.59 10.68 7.57
CA SER A 159 20.50 9.22 7.51
C SER A 159 21.71 8.62 6.80
N ARG A 160 22.18 7.49 7.34
CA ARG A 160 23.31 6.76 6.74
C ARG A 160 22.93 6.06 5.45
N TYR A 161 21.66 5.69 5.31
CA TYR A 161 21.12 5.01 4.13
C TYR A 161 20.06 5.86 3.49
N VAL A 162 19.97 5.78 2.16
CA VAL A 162 18.89 6.38 1.37
C VAL A 162 18.32 5.35 0.41
N MET A 163 17.02 5.11 0.48
CA MET A 163 16.27 4.27 -0.45
C MET A 163 15.52 5.16 -1.45
N CYS A 164 15.78 4.97 -2.73
CA CYS A 164 15.15 5.73 -3.79
C CYS A 164 14.93 4.86 -5.05
N GLY A 165 14.21 5.38 -6.03
CA GLY A 165 14.06 4.77 -7.35
C GLY A 165 15.32 4.89 -8.20
N HIS A 166 15.41 4.05 -9.22
CA HIS A 166 16.45 4.15 -10.25
C HIS A 166 16.29 5.45 -11.05
N ASP A 167 17.38 5.94 -11.61
CA ASP A 167 17.41 7.09 -12.54
C ASP A 167 16.72 8.37 -12.01
N THR A 168 16.59 8.48 -10.69
CA THR A 168 16.01 9.66 -10.06
C THR A 168 17.06 10.74 -9.78
N ARG A 169 16.59 11.97 -9.53
CA ARG A 169 17.49 13.07 -9.13
C ARG A 169 18.18 12.78 -7.80
N VAL A 170 17.50 12.06 -6.90
CA VAL A 170 18.07 11.62 -5.62
C VAL A 170 19.23 10.68 -5.89
N ALA A 171 19.03 9.63 -6.70
CA ALA A 171 20.10 8.70 -7.08
C ALA A 171 21.30 9.43 -7.72
N ALA A 172 21.02 10.35 -8.66
CA ALA A 172 22.05 11.13 -9.32
C ALA A 172 22.89 11.98 -8.34
N ARG A 173 22.24 12.63 -7.35
CA ARG A 173 22.92 13.37 -6.29
C ARG A 173 23.81 12.46 -5.45
N LEU A 174 23.27 11.34 -4.96
CA LEU A 174 24.00 10.42 -4.10
C LEU A 174 25.25 9.86 -4.79
N LEU A 175 25.14 9.54 -6.09
CA LEU A 175 26.28 9.12 -6.90
C LEU A 175 27.33 10.24 -7.04
N ALA A 176 26.91 11.48 -7.25
CA ALA A 176 27.81 12.63 -7.34
C ALA A 176 28.53 12.91 -6.00
N GLU A 177 27.90 12.60 -4.89
CA GLU A 177 28.47 12.71 -3.53
C GLU A 177 29.27 11.46 -3.10
N ASN A 178 29.52 10.51 -4.02
CA ASN A 178 30.26 9.26 -3.78
C ASN A 178 29.60 8.31 -2.76
N TRP A 179 28.28 8.34 -2.64
CA TRP A 179 27.58 7.34 -1.84
C TRP A 179 27.73 5.95 -2.46
N GLN A 180 27.87 4.94 -1.62
CA GLN A 180 28.06 3.56 -2.04
C GLN A 180 26.71 2.88 -2.25
N GLN A 181 26.50 2.30 -3.42
CA GLN A 181 25.34 1.46 -3.67
C GLN A 181 25.49 0.13 -2.91
N VAL A 182 24.58 -0.16 -1.98
CA VAL A 182 24.57 -1.41 -1.19
C VAL A 182 23.53 -2.41 -1.65
N VAL A 183 22.44 -1.93 -2.24
CA VAL A 183 21.38 -2.76 -2.81
C VAL A 183 20.95 -2.16 -4.14
N SER A 184 20.70 -3.03 -5.11
CA SER A 184 20.00 -2.70 -6.35
C SER A 184 19.07 -3.85 -6.69
N THR A 185 17.79 -3.56 -6.79
CA THR A 185 16.76 -4.47 -7.30
C THR A 185 16.17 -3.90 -8.58
N GLU A 186 15.15 -4.50 -9.15
CA GLU A 186 14.47 -3.97 -10.33
C GLU A 186 13.80 -2.61 -10.06
N ASP A 187 13.22 -2.45 -8.86
CA ASP A 187 12.36 -1.31 -8.53
C ASP A 187 13.06 -0.21 -7.72
N LEU A 188 14.17 -0.53 -7.02
CA LEU A 188 14.80 0.40 -6.09
C LEU A 188 16.31 0.23 -5.98
N VAL A 189 16.94 1.27 -5.48
CA VAL A 189 18.34 1.27 -5.09
C VAL A 189 18.48 1.83 -3.69
N ILE A 190 19.41 1.26 -2.90
CA ILE A 190 19.78 1.78 -1.58
C ILE A 190 21.24 2.18 -1.62
N TYR A 191 21.47 3.39 -1.20
CA TYR A 191 22.81 3.97 -1.05
C TYR A 191 23.18 4.09 0.43
N LYS A 192 24.46 3.91 0.73
CA LYS A 192 25.07 4.11 2.04
C LYS A 192 26.04 5.28 1.96
N ARG A 193 25.98 6.17 2.95
CA ARG A 193 26.93 7.28 3.08
C ARG A 193 28.36 6.74 3.26
N PRO A 194 29.37 7.35 2.62
CA PRO A 194 30.76 6.99 2.76
C PRO A 194 31.31 7.11 4.19
#